data_d59942f65e791b15804a5b698a3842d1
#
_entry.id   d59942f65e791b15804a5b698a3842d1
#
_cell.length_a   1.000
_cell.length_b   1.000
_cell.length_c   1.000
_cell.angle_alpha   90.00
_cell.angle_beta   90.00
_cell.angle_gamma   90.00
#
_symmetry.space_group_name_H-M   'P 1'
#
loop_
_entity.id
_entity.type
_entity.pdbx_description
1 polymer ?
#
loop_
_entity_poly.entity_id
_entity_poly.type
_entity_poly.pdbx_seq_one_letter_code
_entity_poly.pdbx_strand_id
1 'polypeptide(L)'
;TDAAVDEVCDVVRGERLAGVVATNTTTSRAGLETPADAVERIGAGGLSGAPLFARSVSVVRNVRARLGEGFTVIGVGGISSTEQALTMLRAGADLLQMYTGFVYEGPAAPRTIARGVARALSADGEGQRLGSTMARIVSTM
;
A
#
# COMPACT_ATOMS: atom_id res chain seq x y z
N THR A 1 6.39 14.02 -4.66
CA THR A 1 5.32 14.95 -5.03
C THR A 1 4.23 14.22 -5.81
N ASP A 2 3.03 14.78 -5.91
CA ASP A 2 1.95 14.17 -6.69
C ASP A 2 2.27 14.21 -8.19
N ALA A 3 2.97 15.25 -8.66
CA ALA A 3 3.46 15.33 -10.04
C ALA A 3 4.39 14.15 -10.41
N ALA A 4 5.28 13.73 -9.51
CA ALA A 4 6.10 12.56 -9.75
C ALA A 4 5.29 11.24 -9.80
N VAL A 5 4.18 11.16 -9.09
CA VAL A 5 3.25 10.02 -9.18
C VAL A 5 2.59 9.99 -10.56
N ASP A 6 2.22 11.17 -11.08
CA ASP A 6 1.63 11.32 -12.40
C ASP A 6 2.60 10.86 -13.51
N GLU A 7 3.86 11.31 -13.45
CA GLU A 7 4.91 10.89 -14.38
C GLU A 7 5.11 9.36 -14.37
N VAL A 8 5.14 8.73 -13.18
CA VAL A 8 5.23 7.27 -13.06
C VAL A 8 4.02 6.58 -13.72
N CYS A 9 2.81 7.10 -13.53
CA CYS A 9 1.61 6.53 -14.16
C CYS A 9 1.66 6.65 -15.70
N ASP A 10 2.20 7.74 -16.23
CA ASP A 10 2.37 7.93 -17.67
C ASP A 10 3.38 6.92 -18.24
N VAL A 11 4.49 6.67 -17.53
CA VAL A 11 5.46 5.62 -17.90
C VAL A 11 4.81 4.24 -17.88
N VAL A 12 4.07 3.90 -16.80
CA VAL A 12 3.38 2.60 -16.67
C VAL A 12 2.47 2.33 -17.86
N ARG A 13 1.73 3.35 -18.32
CA ARG A 13 0.86 3.24 -19.49
C ARG A 13 1.64 3.18 -20.80
N GLY A 14 2.61 4.07 -21.00
CA GLY A 14 3.40 4.16 -22.22
C GLY A 14 4.17 2.88 -22.50
N GLU A 15 4.79 2.32 -21.46
CA GLU A 15 5.58 1.09 -21.56
C GLU A 15 4.73 -0.20 -21.40
N ARG A 16 3.41 -0.07 -21.23
CA ARG A 16 2.48 -1.19 -21.07
C ARG A 16 2.86 -2.14 -19.93
N LEU A 17 3.31 -1.58 -18.80
CA LEU A 17 3.65 -2.36 -17.63
C LEU A 17 2.39 -2.98 -17.02
N ALA A 18 2.53 -4.13 -16.36
CA ALA A 18 1.39 -4.84 -15.75
C ALA A 18 0.78 -4.09 -14.56
N GLY A 19 1.56 -3.22 -13.91
CA GLY A 19 1.11 -2.48 -12.75
C GLY A 19 2.24 -1.76 -12.02
N VAL A 20 1.96 -1.36 -10.79
CA VAL A 20 2.88 -0.58 -9.96
C VAL A 20 2.82 -0.99 -8.50
N VAL A 21 3.96 -0.93 -7.82
CA VAL A 21 4.07 -1.06 -6.36
C VAL A 21 4.20 0.34 -5.74
N ALA A 22 3.30 0.72 -4.86
CA ALA A 22 3.26 2.01 -4.18
C ALA A 22 3.07 1.82 -2.65
N THR A 23 4.03 2.28 -1.78
CA THR A 23 5.07 3.27 -2.07
C THR A 23 6.45 2.82 -1.56
N ASN A 24 7.50 3.57 -1.95
CA ASN A 24 8.80 3.50 -1.28
C ASN A 24 8.74 4.28 0.05
N THR A 25 9.82 4.20 0.84
CA THR A 25 10.01 4.97 2.07
C THR A 25 10.00 6.49 1.82
N THR A 26 9.80 7.28 2.88
CA THR A 26 9.82 8.74 2.79
C THR A 26 11.08 9.33 3.42
N THR A 27 11.54 10.46 2.89
CA THR A 27 12.59 11.27 3.51
C THR A 27 12.03 12.28 4.52
N SER A 28 10.71 12.48 4.57
CA SER A 28 10.06 13.33 5.56
C SER A 28 10.22 12.76 6.97
N ARG A 29 10.51 13.62 7.92
CA ARG A 29 10.59 13.29 9.36
C ARG A 29 9.45 13.90 10.16
N ALA A 30 8.47 14.49 9.47
CA ALA A 30 7.31 15.10 10.10
C ALA A 30 6.49 14.06 10.89
N GLY A 31 6.02 14.46 12.06
CA GLY A 31 5.16 13.61 12.91
C GLY A 31 5.89 12.52 13.69
N LEU A 32 7.23 12.53 13.74
CA LEU A 32 7.98 11.64 14.61
C LEU A 32 7.93 12.15 16.06
N GLU A 33 7.71 11.22 17.01
CA GLU A 33 7.82 11.47 18.46
C GLU A 33 9.29 11.44 18.93
N THR A 34 10.17 10.82 18.14
CA THR A 34 11.60 10.74 18.44
C THR A 34 12.23 12.12 18.41
N PRO A 35 13.01 12.52 19.45
CA PRO A 35 13.70 13.80 19.48
C PRO A 35 14.56 14.06 18.25
N ALA A 36 14.56 15.30 17.77
CA ALA A 36 15.23 15.67 16.51
C ALA A 36 16.72 15.32 16.50
N ASP A 37 17.43 15.52 17.61
CA ASP A 37 18.84 15.18 17.77
C ASP A 37 19.11 13.69 17.66
N ALA A 38 18.18 12.83 18.13
CA ALA A 38 18.27 11.39 17.97
C ALA A 38 18.03 10.99 16.50
N VAL A 39 17.08 11.61 15.84
CA VAL A 39 16.83 11.37 14.39
C VAL A 39 18.03 11.79 13.56
N GLU A 40 18.65 12.93 13.90
CA GLU A 40 19.83 13.44 13.19
C GLU A 40 21.04 12.52 13.35
N ARG A 41 21.24 11.95 14.55
CA ARG A 41 22.30 10.95 14.81
C ARG A 41 22.12 9.65 14.01
N ILE A 42 20.89 9.24 13.70
CA ILE A 42 20.61 8.08 12.84
C ILE A 42 21.06 8.35 11.40
N GLY A 43 21.01 9.60 10.98
CA GLY A 43 21.50 10.02 9.68
C GLY A 43 20.47 9.90 8.55
N ALA A 44 20.97 9.99 7.31
CA ALA A 44 20.15 9.95 6.11
C ALA A 44 19.62 8.55 5.85
N GLY A 45 18.36 8.47 5.40
CA GLY A 45 17.71 7.21 5.05
C GLY A 45 16.22 7.40 4.82
N GLY A 46 15.57 6.35 4.35
CA GLY A 46 14.11 6.32 4.19
C GLY A 46 13.41 5.93 5.49
N LEU A 47 12.40 6.71 5.87
CA LEU A 47 11.51 6.38 6.98
C LEU A 47 10.41 5.44 6.48
N SER A 48 10.22 4.33 7.19
CA SER A 48 9.17 3.33 6.94
C SER A 48 8.22 3.19 8.15
N GLY A 49 7.24 2.31 8.05
CA GLY A 49 6.32 2.01 9.15
C GLY A 49 5.15 2.98 9.25
N ALA A 50 4.56 3.08 10.45
CA ALA A 50 3.31 3.80 10.69
C ALA A 50 3.27 5.26 10.17
N PRO A 51 4.34 6.07 10.29
CA PRO A 51 4.32 7.45 9.78
C PRO A 51 4.09 7.55 8.26
N LEU A 52 4.42 6.50 7.51
CA LEU A 52 4.26 6.47 6.05
C LEU A 52 2.81 6.17 5.62
N PHE A 53 1.98 5.57 6.48
CA PHE A 53 0.70 4.98 6.10
C PHE A 53 -0.25 5.94 5.39
N ALA A 54 -0.51 7.10 5.97
CA ALA A 54 -1.44 8.08 5.41
C ALA A 54 -1.01 8.55 4.00
N ARG A 55 0.28 8.77 3.81
CA ARG A 55 0.84 9.14 2.50
C ARG A 55 0.72 7.99 1.50
N SER A 56 1.00 6.76 1.91
CA SER A 56 0.87 5.57 1.06
C SER A 56 -0.57 5.38 0.57
N VAL A 57 -1.56 5.54 1.44
CA VAL A 57 -2.99 5.49 1.08
C VAL A 57 -3.34 6.56 0.05
N SER A 58 -2.86 7.80 0.26
CA SER A 58 -3.08 8.90 -0.69
C SER A 58 -2.47 8.60 -2.07
N VAL A 59 -1.24 8.10 -2.11
CA VAL A 59 -0.56 7.76 -3.37
C VAL A 59 -1.28 6.61 -4.08
N VAL A 60 -1.65 5.54 -3.38
CA VAL A 60 -2.41 4.41 -3.97
C VAL A 60 -3.71 4.89 -4.59
N ARG A 61 -4.44 5.79 -3.90
CA ARG A 61 -5.69 6.38 -4.45
C ARG A 61 -5.45 7.17 -5.72
N ASN A 62 -4.40 8.01 -5.75
CA ASN A 62 -4.04 8.79 -6.93
C ASN A 62 -3.61 7.90 -8.09
N VAL A 63 -2.79 6.88 -7.82
CA VAL A 63 -2.36 5.88 -8.80
C VAL A 63 -3.58 5.16 -9.41
N ARG A 64 -4.50 4.66 -8.57
CA ARG A 64 -5.73 4.00 -9.04
C ARG A 64 -6.60 4.92 -9.89
N ALA A 65 -6.80 6.16 -9.43
CA ALA A 65 -7.57 7.15 -10.18
C ALA A 65 -6.97 7.44 -11.57
N ARG A 66 -5.64 7.43 -11.66
CA ARG A 66 -4.93 7.67 -12.92
C ARG A 66 -4.87 6.46 -13.83
N LEU A 67 -4.50 5.29 -13.31
CA LEU A 67 -4.30 4.08 -14.11
C LEU A 67 -5.63 3.38 -14.48
N GLY A 68 -6.65 3.47 -13.63
CA GLY A 68 -7.90 2.74 -13.79
C GLY A 68 -7.76 1.25 -13.43
N GLU A 69 -8.80 0.46 -13.76
CA GLU A 69 -8.94 -0.94 -13.36
C GLU A 69 -8.09 -1.93 -14.19
N GLY A 70 -7.47 -1.46 -15.27
CA GLY A 70 -6.68 -2.31 -16.19
C GLY A 70 -5.27 -2.62 -15.70
N PHE A 71 -4.83 -2.04 -14.59
CA PHE A 71 -3.47 -2.17 -14.05
C PHE A 71 -3.50 -2.68 -12.62
N THR A 72 -2.54 -3.54 -12.28
CA THR A 72 -2.38 -4.02 -10.90
C THR A 72 -1.70 -2.96 -10.03
N VAL A 73 -2.32 -2.61 -8.92
CA VAL A 73 -1.74 -1.71 -7.91
C VAL A 73 -1.46 -2.50 -6.64
N ILE A 74 -0.18 -2.58 -6.27
CA ILE A 74 0.26 -3.23 -5.03
C ILE A 74 0.52 -2.14 -3.99
N GLY A 75 -0.31 -2.09 -2.94
CA GLY A 75 -0.17 -1.12 -1.85
C GLY A 75 0.86 -1.56 -0.82
N VAL A 76 1.80 -0.69 -0.49
CA VAL A 76 2.80 -0.92 0.55
C VAL A 76 3.10 0.36 1.31
N GLY A 77 3.37 0.24 2.61
CA GLY A 77 3.79 1.32 3.50
C GLY A 77 2.87 1.50 4.70
N GLY A 78 3.40 1.19 5.86
CA GLY A 78 2.76 1.40 7.15
C GLY A 78 1.62 0.44 7.51
N ILE A 79 1.47 -0.68 6.80
CA ILE A 79 0.45 -1.68 7.09
C ILE A 79 0.93 -2.57 8.24
N SER A 80 0.14 -2.64 9.33
CA SER A 80 0.38 -3.52 10.48
C SER A 80 -0.92 -4.08 11.10
N SER A 81 -2.09 -3.66 10.59
CA SER A 81 -3.39 -4.14 11.08
C SER A 81 -4.37 -4.47 9.95
N THR A 82 -5.44 -5.18 10.29
CA THR A 82 -6.55 -5.49 9.38
C THR A 82 -7.23 -4.22 8.86
N GLU A 83 -7.45 -3.23 9.72
CA GLU A 83 -8.10 -1.96 9.37
C GLU A 83 -7.26 -1.17 8.37
N GLN A 84 -5.95 -1.14 8.57
CA GLN A 84 -5.03 -0.50 7.63
C GLN A 84 -4.99 -1.24 6.29
N ALA A 85 -5.01 -2.57 6.30
CA ALA A 85 -5.10 -3.38 5.08
C ALA A 85 -6.39 -3.09 4.31
N LEU A 86 -7.54 -3.06 4.98
CA LEU A 86 -8.84 -2.71 4.37
C LEU A 86 -8.83 -1.28 3.81
N THR A 87 -8.25 -0.32 4.54
CA THR A 87 -8.12 1.06 4.08
C THR A 87 -7.31 1.15 2.79
N MET A 88 -6.21 0.40 2.70
CA MET A 88 -5.35 0.38 1.52
C MET A 88 -6.07 -0.27 0.32
N LEU A 89 -6.80 -1.37 0.53
CA LEU A 89 -7.61 -2.02 -0.50
C LEU A 89 -8.73 -1.08 -0.99
N ARG A 90 -9.44 -0.41 -0.08
CA ARG A 90 -10.48 0.57 -0.42
C ARG A 90 -9.92 1.82 -1.12
N ALA A 91 -8.65 2.12 -0.95
CA ALA A 91 -7.96 3.16 -1.70
C ALA A 91 -7.65 2.75 -3.15
N GLY A 92 -7.80 1.47 -3.50
CA GLY A 92 -7.63 0.95 -4.85
C GLY A 92 -6.44 0.02 -5.03
N ALA A 93 -5.82 -0.46 -3.95
CA ALA A 93 -4.83 -1.53 -4.07
C ALA A 93 -5.52 -2.87 -4.38
N ASP A 94 -4.95 -3.65 -5.27
CA ASP A 94 -5.38 -5.03 -5.56
C ASP A 94 -4.69 -6.03 -4.64
N LEU A 95 -3.42 -5.78 -4.34
CA LEU A 95 -2.58 -6.59 -3.48
C LEU A 95 -1.89 -5.72 -2.44
N LEU A 96 -1.46 -6.33 -1.35
CA LEU A 96 -0.78 -5.66 -0.26
C LEU A 96 0.59 -6.26 0.01
N GLN A 97 1.55 -5.40 0.36
CA GLN A 97 2.83 -5.79 0.91
C GLN A 97 3.04 -5.15 2.27
N MET A 98 3.72 -5.84 3.17
CA MET A 98 4.15 -5.33 4.45
C MET A 98 5.61 -5.65 4.71
N TYR A 99 6.32 -4.76 5.40
CA TYR A 99 7.70 -4.96 5.81
C TYR A 99 7.90 -4.61 7.28
N THR A 100 7.83 -3.34 7.63
CA THR A 100 8.04 -2.87 9.01
C THR A 100 7.02 -3.48 9.98
N GLY A 101 5.75 -3.57 9.58
CA GLY A 101 4.73 -4.26 10.37
C GLY A 101 5.06 -5.73 10.61
N PHE A 102 5.63 -6.44 9.62
CA PHE A 102 6.09 -7.81 9.80
C PHE A 102 7.23 -7.93 10.82
N VAL A 103 8.15 -6.96 10.83
CA VAL A 103 9.27 -6.95 11.79
C VAL A 103 8.79 -6.81 13.24
N TYR A 104 7.81 -5.93 13.47
CA TYR A 104 7.30 -5.66 14.83
C TYR A 104 6.25 -6.67 15.29
N GLU A 105 5.32 -7.07 14.41
CA GLU A 105 4.20 -7.97 14.74
C GLU A 105 4.55 -9.45 14.55
N GLY A 106 5.69 -9.74 13.93
CA GLY A 106 6.21 -11.09 13.73
C GLY A 106 5.56 -11.86 12.56
N PRO A 107 6.00 -13.12 12.36
CA PRO A 107 5.66 -13.90 11.15
C PRO A 107 4.18 -14.30 11.04
N ALA A 108 3.42 -14.23 12.12
CA ALA A 108 1.98 -14.51 12.10
C ALA A 108 1.14 -13.35 11.53
N ALA A 109 1.68 -12.13 11.49
CA ALA A 109 0.95 -10.92 11.10
C ALA A 109 0.31 -10.99 9.72
N PRO A 110 1.00 -11.40 8.62
CA PRO A 110 0.38 -11.48 7.32
C PRO A 110 -0.85 -12.39 7.29
N ARG A 111 -0.76 -13.54 7.93
CA ARG A 111 -1.87 -14.51 8.02
C ARG A 111 -3.04 -13.96 8.84
N THR A 112 -2.76 -13.29 9.94
CA THR A 112 -3.78 -12.68 10.81
C THR A 112 -4.52 -11.57 10.07
N ILE A 113 -3.78 -10.68 9.42
CA ILE A 113 -4.34 -9.59 8.62
C ILE A 113 -5.17 -10.13 7.45
N ALA A 114 -4.65 -11.10 6.68
CA ALA A 114 -5.37 -11.70 5.57
C ALA A 114 -6.70 -12.34 6.00
N ARG A 115 -6.71 -13.04 7.14
CA ARG A 115 -7.95 -13.61 7.71
C ARG A 115 -8.93 -12.53 8.16
N GLY A 116 -8.43 -11.46 8.78
CA GLY A 116 -9.25 -10.32 9.18
C GLY A 116 -9.91 -9.64 7.97
N VAL A 117 -9.12 -9.38 6.93
CA VAL A 117 -9.61 -8.84 5.65
C VAL A 117 -10.68 -9.74 5.04
N ALA A 118 -10.41 -11.05 4.92
CA ALA A 118 -11.36 -11.99 4.35
C ALA A 118 -12.70 -12.01 5.12
N ARG A 119 -12.67 -11.96 6.44
CA ARG A 119 -13.89 -11.89 7.28
C ARG A 119 -14.68 -10.60 7.05
N ALA A 120 -14.00 -9.46 7.03
CA ALA A 120 -14.64 -8.17 6.83
C ALA A 120 -15.32 -8.09 5.46
N LEU A 121 -14.62 -8.49 4.40
CA LEU A 121 -15.17 -8.49 3.04
C LEU A 121 -16.37 -9.45 2.88
N SER A 122 -16.36 -10.59 3.58
CA SER A 122 -17.47 -11.52 3.57
C SER A 122 -18.71 -10.97 4.31
N ALA A 123 -18.50 -10.17 5.37
CA ALA A 123 -19.59 -9.56 6.14
C ALA A 123 -20.25 -8.38 5.40
N ASP A 124 -19.48 -7.58 4.72
CA ASP A 124 -19.94 -6.35 4.05
C ASP A 124 -20.53 -6.59 2.65
N GLY A 125 -20.51 -7.82 2.14
CA GLY A 125 -20.88 -8.12 0.76
C GLY A 125 -19.91 -7.52 -0.30
N GLU A 126 -18.88 -6.83 0.12
CA GLU A 126 -17.84 -6.24 -0.72
C GLU A 126 -16.94 -7.32 -1.38
N GLY A 127 -17.00 -8.55 -0.88
CA GLY A 127 -16.24 -9.67 -1.40
C GLY A 127 -16.44 -9.96 -2.89
N GLN A 128 -17.61 -9.61 -3.44
CA GLN A 128 -17.87 -9.73 -4.87
C GLN A 128 -17.12 -8.70 -5.72
N ARG A 129 -16.90 -7.49 -5.24
CA ARG A 129 -16.14 -6.44 -5.96
C ARG A 129 -14.64 -6.73 -6.00
N LEU A 130 -14.06 -7.09 -4.85
CA LEU A 130 -12.63 -7.43 -4.75
C LEU A 130 -12.34 -8.83 -5.30
N GLY A 131 -13.28 -9.78 -5.18
CA GLY A 131 -13.19 -11.11 -5.77
C GLY A 131 -13.17 -11.11 -7.30
N SER A 132 -13.84 -10.16 -7.95
CA SER A 132 -13.77 -10.00 -9.41
C SER A 132 -12.40 -9.51 -9.88
N THR A 133 -11.72 -8.69 -9.10
CA THR A 133 -10.36 -8.23 -9.38
C THR A 133 -9.34 -9.37 -9.19
N MET A 134 -9.46 -10.14 -8.10
CA MET A 134 -8.63 -11.33 -7.85
C MET A 134 -8.85 -12.42 -8.92
N ALA A 135 -10.08 -12.67 -9.34
CA ALA A 135 -10.40 -13.64 -10.40
C ALA A 135 -9.80 -13.23 -11.76
N ARG A 136 -9.70 -11.94 -12.05
CA ARG A 136 -9.04 -11.45 -13.28
C ARG A 136 -7.54 -11.72 -13.28
N ILE A 137 -6.87 -11.57 -12.15
CA ILE A 137 -5.42 -11.83 -12.03
C ILE A 137 -5.12 -13.33 -12.26
N VAL A 138 -5.95 -14.22 -11.70
CA VAL A 138 -5.78 -15.68 -11.84
C VAL A 138 -6.14 -16.18 -13.24
N SER A 139 -7.07 -15.54 -13.94
CA SER A 139 -7.47 -15.96 -15.30
C SER A 139 -6.54 -15.45 -16.41
N THR A 140 -5.57 -14.60 -16.07
CA THR A 140 -4.60 -14.05 -17.05
C THR A 140 -3.22 -14.71 -16.94
N MET A 141 -3.03 -15.63 -15.98
CA MET A 141 -1.86 -16.53 -15.86
C MET A 141 -2.16 -17.88 -16.50
#